data_07ea927d08475a4762aa0b9f3c56d898
#
_entry.id   07ea927d08475a4762aa0b9f3c56d898
#
_cell.length_a   1.000
_cell.length_b   1.000
_cell.length_c   1.000
_cell.angle_alpha   90.00
_cell.angle_beta   90.00
_cell.angle_gamma   90.00
#
_symmetry.space_group_name_H-M   'P 1'
#
loop_
_entity.id
_entity.type
_entity.pdbx_description
1 polymer ?
#
loop_
_entity_poly.entity_id
_entity_poly.type
_entity_poly.pdbx_seq_one_letter_code
_entity_poly.pdbx_strand_id
1 'polypeptide(L)' 'MSKRDLPPVHPGETLWEDFMKPLGITQYRLARDIGVPAMRVNQIIHGKRAITADTALRLGRYFGTGAESWL' A
#
# COMPACT_ATOMS: atom_id res chain seq x y z
N MET A 1 23.70 -6.44 8.10
CA MET A 1 22.57 -6.60 8.99
C MET A 1 21.27 -6.35 8.27
N SER A 2 20.33 -7.20 8.52
CA SER A 2 19.05 -7.12 7.84
C SER A 2 18.11 -6.13 8.53
N LYS A 3 17.26 -5.48 7.75
CA LYS A 3 16.17 -4.70 8.31
C LYS A 3 15.27 -5.53 9.20
N ARG A 4 15.32 -6.85 9.06
CA ARG A 4 14.45 -7.75 9.82
C ARG A 4 14.76 -7.76 11.30
N ASP A 5 15.90 -7.22 11.69
CA ASP A 5 16.22 -7.06 13.11
C ASP A 5 15.37 -5.96 13.74
N LEU A 6 14.73 -5.16 12.92
CA LEU A 6 13.82 -4.11 13.38
C LEU A 6 12.39 -4.64 13.38
N PRO A 7 11.45 -3.89 13.98
CA PRO A 7 10.05 -4.26 13.90
C PRO A 7 9.62 -4.49 12.45
N PRO A 8 8.70 -5.41 12.21
CA PRO A 8 8.24 -5.69 10.85
C PRO A 8 7.75 -4.43 10.16
N VAL A 9 8.03 -4.33 8.88
CA VAL A 9 7.54 -3.24 8.06
C VAL A 9 6.04 -3.40 7.88
N HIS A 10 5.27 -2.34 8.13
CA HIS A 10 3.84 -2.42 7.90
C HIS A 10 3.55 -2.32 6.39
N PRO A 11 2.40 -2.86 5.94
CA PRO A 11 2.09 -2.93 4.51
C PRO A 11 2.10 -1.58 3.80
N GLY A 12 1.79 -0.51 4.51
CA GLY A 12 1.81 0.82 3.91
C GLY A 12 3.19 1.26 3.51
N GLU A 13 4.20 0.84 4.25
CA GLU A 13 5.58 1.17 3.90
C GLU A 13 6.00 0.43 2.64
N THR A 14 5.61 -0.83 2.52
CA THR A 14 5.85 -1.60 1.30
C THR A 14 5.15 -0.95 0.12
N LEU A 15 3.91 -0.53 0.31
CA LEU A 15 3.15 0.13 -0.73
C LEU A 15 3.88 1.36 -1.25
N TRP A 16 4.36 2.19 -0.36
CA TRP A 16 5.04 3.42 -0.75
C TRP A 16 6.43 3.14 -1.34
N GLU A 17 7.27 2.40 -0.60
CA GLU A 17 8.67 2.23 -0.97
C GLU A 17 8.88 1.33 -2.18
N ASP A 18 8.10 0.25 -2.27
CA ASP A 18 8.34 -0.75 -3.28
C ASP A 18 7.49 -0.58 -4.54
N PHE A 19 6.38 0.14 -4.44
CA PHE A 19 5.45 0.26 -5.56
C PHE A 19 5.22 1.69 -6.00
N MET A 20 4.81 2.57 -5.08
CA MET A 20 4.44 3.92 -5.48
C MET A 20 5.63 4.77 -5.86
N LYS A 21 6.63 4.79 -5.01
CA LYS A 21 7.80 5.63 -5.22
C LYS A 21 8.57 5.25 -6.48
N PRO A 22 8.89 3.98 -6.71
CA PRO A 22 9.61 3.58 -7.93
C PRO A 22 8.82 3.86 -9.20
N LEU A 23 7.50 3.75 -9.15
CA LEU A 23 6.65 3.96 -10.31
C LEU A 23 6.20 5.40 -10.49
N GLY A 24 6.56 6.28 -9.55
CA GLY A 24 6.15 7.67 -9.62
C GLY A 24 4.67 7.89 -9.44
N ILE A 25 4.00 7.02 -8.67
CA ILE A 25 2.57 7.12 -8.44
C ILE A 25 2.30 7.90 -7.17
N THR A 26 1.51 8.97 -7.28
CA THR A 26 1.13 9.77 -6.12
C THR A 26 -0.01 9.09 -5.36
N GLN A 27 -0.18 9.46 -4.09
CA GLN A 27 -1.29 8.98 -3.29
C GLN A 27 -2.63 9.33 -3.95
N TYR A 28 -2.71 10.52 -4.48
CA TYR A 28 -3.90 11.01 -5.12
C TYR A 28 -4.27 10.16 -6.33
N ARG A 29 -3.29 9.90 -7.16
CA ARG A 29 -3.50 9.09 -8.36
C ARG A 29 -3.89 7.67 -7.99
N LEU A 30 -3.19 7.06 -7.04
CA LEU A 30 -3.51 5.70 -6.62
C LEU A 30 -4.94 5.63 -6.10
N ALA A 31 -5.30 6.56 -5.22
CA ALA A 31 -6.65 6.58 -4.65
C ALA A 31 -7.71 6.66 -5.73
N ARG A 32 -7.50 7.54 -6.70
CA ARG A 32 -8.42 7.68 -7.82
C ARG A 32 -8.51 6.40 -8.63
N ASP A 33 -7.37 5.79 -8.91
CA ASP A 33 -7.32 4.63 -9.79
C ASP A 33 -7.94 3.39 -9.16
N ILE A 34 -7.80 3.23 -7.85
CA ILE A 34 -8.40 2.08 -7.18
C ILE A 34 -9.75 2.38 -6.55
N GLY A 35 -10.20 3.63 -6.62
CA GLY A 35 -11.54 3.99 -6.19
C GLY A 35 -11.73 4.10 -4.68
N VAL A 36 -10.72 4.60 -3.96
CA VAL A 36 -10.84 4.84 -2.50
C VAL A 36 -10.49 6.29 -2.21
N PRO A 37 -10.91 6.81 -1.05
CA PRO A 37 -10.53 8.18 -0.69
C PRO A 37 -9.02 8.34 -0.54
N ALA A 38 -8.51 9.49 -0.97
CA ALA A 38 -7.08 9.78 -0.87
C ALA A 38 -6.59 9.70 0.58
N MET A 39 -7.42 10.12 1.53
CA MET A 39 -7.06 10.06 2.93
C MET A 39 -6.82 8.61 3.39
N ARG A 40 -7.57 7.66 2.82
CA ARG A 40 -7.36 6.25 3.18
C ARG A 40 -5.97 5.78 2.74
N VAL A 41 -5.56 6.14 1.53
CA VAL A 41 -4.22 5.79 1.06
C VAL A 41 -3.17 6.41 1.96
N ASN A 42 -3.35 7.69 2.31
CA ASN A 42 -2.43 8.38 3.20
C ASN A 42 -2.31 7.68 4.56
N GLN A 43 -3.44 7.31 5.14
CA GLN A 43 -3.45 6.64 6.44
C GLN A 43 -2.78 5.27 6.39
N ILE A 44 -2.97 4.55 5.29
CA ILE A 44 -2.33 3.24 5.12
C ILE A 44 -0.82 3.41 5.02
N ILE A 45 -0.36 4.36 4.22
CA ILE A 45 1.06 4.60 4.04
C ILE A 45 1.74 4.94 5.37
N HIS A 46 1.06 5.71 6.22
CA HIS A 46 1.62 6.13 7.49
C HIS A 46 1.35 5.15 8.64
N GLY A 47 0.80 3.99 8.34
CA GLY A 47 0.57 2.96 9.34
C GLY A 47 -0.56 3.26 10.30
N LYS A 48 -1.42 4.20 9.97
CA LYS A 48 -2.53 4.59 10.85
C LYS A 48 -3.80 3.82 10.58
N ARG A 49 -3.84 3.04 9.51
CA ARG A 49 -4.99 2.24 9.14
C ARG A 49 -4.50 0.97 8.49
N ALA A 50 -5.08 -0.15 8.89
CA ALA A 50 -4.75 -1.44 8.29
C ALA A 50 -5.38 -1.54 6.90
N ILE A 51 -4.79 -2.39 6.07
CA ILE A 51 -5.36 -2.68 4.75
C ILE A 51 -6.47 -3.71 4.93
N THR A 52 -7.68 -3.34 4.54
CA THR A 52 -8.81 -4.27 4.58
C THR A 52 -8.75 -5.21 3.38
N ALA A 53 -9.54 -6.30 3.45
CA ALA A 53 -9.61 -7.25 2.33
C ALA A 53 -10.02 -6.57 1.03
N ASP A 54 -10.98 -5.64 1.09
CA ASP A 54 -11.43 -4.92 -0.09
C ASP A 54 -10.29 -4.09 -0.69
N THR A 55 -9.57 -3.37 0.13
CA THR A 55 -8.46 -2.56 -0.35
C THR A 55 -7.34 -3.45 -0.87
N ALA A 56 -7.10 -4.59 -0.23
CA ALA A 56 -6.08 -5.54 -0.69
C ALA A 56 -6.43 -6.07 -2.08
N LEU A 57 -7.69 -6.36 -2.34
CA LEU A 57 -8.13 -6.79 -3.67
C LEU A 57 -7.86 -5.71 -4.71
N ARG A 58 -8.17 -4.48 -4.39
CA ARG A 58 -7.98 -3.35 -5.31
C ARG A 58 -6.50 -3.14 -5.60
N LEU A 59 -5.66 -3.17 -4.57
CA LEU A 59 -4.22 -3.03 -4.74
C LEU A 59 -3.63 -4.19 -5.51
N GLY A 60 -4.08 -5.40 -5.21
CA GLY A 60 -3.59 -6.59 -5.91
C GLY A 60 -3.89 -6.55 -7.40
N ARG A 61 -5.06 -6.08 -7.77
CA ARG A 61 -5.42 -5.92 -9.18
C ARG A 61 -4.61 -4.82 -9.85
N TYR A 62 -4.45 -3.73 -9.16
CA TYR A 62 -3.75 -2.57 -9.72
C TYR A 62 -2.29 -2.89 -10.01
N PHE A 63 -1.62 -3.51 -9.05
CA PHE A 63 -0.21 -3.83 -9.17
C PHE A 63 0.07 -5.24 -9.68
N GLY A 64 -0.96 -6.06 -9.86
CA GLY A 64 -0.79 -7.41 -10.37
C GLY A 64 -0.13 -8.37 -9.39
N THR A 65 -0.25 -8.12 -8.08
CA THR A 65 0.41 -8.94 -7.07
C THR A 65 -0.49 -9.97 -6.41
N GLY A 66 -1.82 -9.83 -6.58
CA GLY A 66 -2.77 -10.61 -5.82
C GLY A 66 -3.06 -9.99 -4.46
N ALA A 67 -4.24 -10.29 -3.91
CA ALA A 67 -4.70 -9.67 -2.67
C ALA A 67 -3.86 -10.09 -1.47
N GLU A 68 -3.43 -11.34 -1.43
CA GLU A 68 -2.71 -11.87 -0.26
C GLU A 68 -1.38 -11.17 -0.03
N SER A 69 -0.82 -10.53 -1.04
CA SER A 69 0.41 -9.77 -0.86
C SER A 69 0.21 -8.57 0.05
N TRP A 70 -1.03 -8.14 0.24
CA TRP A 70 -1.35 -6.95 1.01
C TRP A 70 -2.02 -7.24 2.34
N LEU A 71 -2.29 -8.51 2.61
CA LEU A 71 -2.87 -8.95 3.87
C LEU A 71 -1.81 -9.60 4.74
#